data_cc264a244f7186c3cf71a5655dfcfb65
#
_entry.id   cc264a244f7186c3cf71a5655dfcfb65
#
_cell.length_a   1.000
_cell.length_b   1.000
_cell.length_c   1.000
_cell.angle_alpha   90.00
_cell.angle_beta   90.00
_cell.angle_gamma   90.00
#
_symmetry.space_group_name_H-M   'P 1'
#
loop_
_entity.id
_entity.type
_entity.pdbx_description
1 polymer ?
#
loop_
_entity_poly.entity_id
_entity_poly.type
_entity_poly.pdbx_seq_one_letter_code
_entity_poly.pdbx_strand_id
1 'polypeptide(L)'
;MKKTFLHISEEFEYTWLGKDNGMIPIYMSEKLGYESKILTVNLKNDLPDNERGVEFIKVKRKFAFLSNFAYWTKLAKRYNIFKYLIRNAKNIDVLMLFHVSRCSYWYAYIYKKLNPNGFIYVKADFNLAVYQKEWNIVSSKPKSFREFFRKRRESAEYNKRKKLIPMTDLISYESLEAYEFMKDSYAGIDTKGKTLYLPNGYDNEIIDKIKVKTSEEKENIILTVGRLGTEAKNTELLLETLKEIDLKDWKVYLVGSIDKSFISYKENFFKENPSLIDKIIFTGEIKDRKELYKYYNRAKVFVLPSRWESFGIVMVEAMAFGNYVITSNTCAAKDITNNSEIGKIVKIDSKEELIKELERVISREINLKEKYEKTLNYVSNFKYSNLIEKLGERIR
;
A
#
# COMPACT_ATOMS: atom_id res chain seq x y z
N MET A 1 -11.20 3.06 31.57
CA MET A 1 -11.37 3.92 30.38
C MET A 1 -10.82 3.18 29.18
N LYS A 2 -11.41 3.33 27.98
CA LYS A 2 -10.85 2.78 26.76
C LYS A 2 -9.54 3.52 26.44
N LYS A 3 -8.52 2.78 25.96
CA LYS A 3 -7.28 3.40 25.49
C LYS A 3 -7.51 4.13 24.16
N THR A 4 -6.89 5.28 23.99
CA THR A 4 -7.00 6.10 22.78
C THR A 4 -5.89 5.79 21.79
N PHE A 5 -6.27 5.44 20.56
CA PHE A 5 -5.37 5.23 19.43
C PHE A 5 -5.55 6.38 18.44
N LEU A 6 -4.52 7.20 18.24
CA LEU A 6 -4.55 8.33 17.30
C LEU A 6 -3.62 8.07 16.11
N HIS A 7 -4.18 8.04 14.90
CA HIS A 7 -3.40 8.10 13.66
C HIS A 7 -3.34 9.53 13.13
N ILE A 8 -2.14 10.05 12.87
CA ILE A 8 -1.95 11.36 12.19
C ILE A 8 -1.69 11.09 10.70
N SER A 9 -2.61 11.56 9.87
CA SER A 9 -2.47 11.65 8.41
C SER A 9 -2.65 13.09 7.97
N GLU A 10 -1.60 13.73 7.43
CA GLU A 10 -1.67 15.16 7.03
C GLU A 10 -2.78 15.42 5.99
N GLU A 11 -3.01 14.46 5.13
CA GLU A 11 -4.14 14.38 4.19
C GLU A 11 -4.69 12.97 4.25
N PHE A 12 -6.01 12.84 4.27
CA PHE A 12 -6.68 11.55 4.23
C PHE A 12 -7.87 11.65 3.26
N GLU A 13 -7.99 10.70 2.36
CA GLU A 13 -9.10 10.59 1.43
C GLU A 13 -9.97 9.38 1.80
N TYR A 14 -11.27 9.43 1.53
CA TYR A 14 -12.20 8.34 1.85
C TYR A 14 -11.75 7.00 1.25
N THR A 15 -11.20 7.01 0.04
CA THR A 15 -10.67 5.81 -0.63
C THR A 15 -9.49 5.15 0.12
N TRP A 16 -8.86 5.86 1.06
CA TRP A 16 -7.74 5.33 1.85
C TRP A 16 -8.20 4.52 3.07
N LEU A 17 -9.51 4.53 3.37
CA LEU A 17 -10.06 3.65 4.40
C LEU A 17 -9.76 2.18 4.16
N GLY A 18 -9.77 1.73 2.91
CA GLY A 18 -9.41 0.37 2.54
C GLY A 18 -7.91 0.07 2.46
N LYS A 19 -7.05 1.03 2.83
CA LYS A 19 -5.60 0.83 2.94
C LYS A 19 -5.18 0.68 4.40
N ASP A 20 -3.95 0.31 4.64
CA ASP A 20 -3.37 0.11 5.97
C ASP A 20 -3.53 1.32 6.91
N ASN A 21 -3.40 2.54 6.40
CA ASN A 21 -3.58 3.76 7.18
C ASN A 21 -5.05 4.01 7.63
N GLY A 22 -6.03 3.38 6.99
CA GLY A 22 -7.42 3.35 7.43
C GLY A 22 -7.77 2.06 8.17
N MET A 23 -7.34 0.91 7.63
CA MET A 23 -7.65 -0.41 8.18
C MET A 23 -7.06 -0.64 9.57
N ILE A 24 -5.82 -0.19 9.84
CA ILE A 24 -5.23 -0.32 11.17
C ILE A 24 -6.07 0.37 12.24
N PRO A 25 -6.42 1.67 12.14
CA PRO A 25 -7.32 2.31 13.12
C PRO A 25 -8.68 1.61 13.25
N ILE A 26 -9.28 1.16 12.14
CA ILE A 26 -10.56 0.44 12.15
C ILE A 26 -10.46 -0.82 13.00
N TYR A 27 -9.50 -1.69 12.70
CA TYR A 27 -9.35 -2.95 13.42
C TYR A 27 -8.82 -2.79 14.85
N MET A 28 -8.06 -1.73 15.16
CA MET A 28 -7.74 -1.35 16.54
C MET A 28 -9.02 -1.05 17.35
N SER A 29 -10.02 -0.39 16.72
CA SER A 29 -11.31 -0.16 17.35
C SER A 29 -12.15 -1.44 17.45
N GLU A 30 -12.35 -2.16 16.33
CA GLU A 30 -13.27 -3.29 16.23
C GLU A 30 -12.78 -4.52 17.01
N LYS A 31 -11.48 -4.82 17.00
CA LYS A 31 -10.92 -6.05 17.61
C LYS A 31 -10.28 -5.82 18.97
N LEU A 32 -9.64 -4.67 19.17
CA LEU A 32 -8.91 -4.42 20.41
C LEU A 32 -9.60 -3.40 21.33
N GLY A 33 -10.74 -2.84 20.90
CA GLY A 33 -11.58 -1.97 21.70
C GLY A 33 -11.00 -0.59 21.99
N TYR A 34 -10.00 -0.13 21.18
CA TYR A 34 -9.48 1.22 21.31
C TYR A 34 -10.51 2.27 20.88
N GLU A 35 -10.45 3.45 21.46
CA GLU A 35 -11.05 4.66 20.92
C GLU A 35 -10.16 5.17 19.80
N SER A 36 -10.44 4.74 18.56
CA SER A 36 -9.59 5.02 17.41
C SER A 36 -9.97 6.34 16.74
N LYS A 37 -8.97 7.17 16.44
CA LYS A 37 -9.13 8.48 15.82
C LYS A 37 -8.15 8.67 14.68
N ILE A 38 -8.60 9.36 13.61
CA ILE A 38 -7.74 9.82 12.53
C ILE A 38 -7.75 11.35 12.52
N LEU A 39 -6.59 11.95 12.80
CA LEU A 39 -6.39 13.40 12.74
C LEU A 39 -5.88 13.79 11.36
N THR A 40 -6.67 14.58 10.62
CA THR A 40 -6.35 14.95 9.24
C THR A 40 -6.78 16.37 8.87
N VAL A 41 -6.17 16.92 7.82
CA VAL A 41 -6.65 18.13 7.12
C VAL A 41 -7.53 17.66 5.97
N ASN A 42 -8.85 17.68 6.17
CA ASN A 42 -9.81 17.29 5.13
C ASN A 42 -9.98 18.41 4.11
N LEU A 43 -9.31 18.29 2.96
CA LEU A 43 -9.35 19.30 1.89
C LEU A 43 -10.57 19.14 0.97
N LYS A 44 -11.06 17.91 0.80
CA LYS A 44 -12.16 17.56 -0.11
C LYS A 44 -13.52 17.56 0.57
N ASN A 45 -13.55 17.64 1.91
CA ASN A 45 -14.74 17.60 2.75
C ASN A 45 -15.61 16.34 2.54
N ASP A 46 -14.99 15.23 2.14
CA ASP A 46 -15.61 13.96 1.76
C ASP A 46 -15.60 12.90 2.87
N LEU A 47 -14.97 13.21 4.01
CA LEU A 47 -14.85 12.28 5.13
C LEU A 47 -16.07 12.36 6.06
N PRO A 48 -16.62 11.23 6.52
CA PRO A 48 -17.63 11.19 7.58
C PRO A 48 -17.06 11.66 8.92
N ASP A 49 -17.91 11.87 9.92
CA ASP A 49 -17.44 12.15 11.28
C ASP A 49 -16.98 10.87 11.99
N ASN A 50 -17.61 9.75 11.66
CA ASN A 50 -17.24 8.41 12.15
C ASN A 50 -17.45 7.37 11.05
N GLU A 51 -16.55 6.41 10.97
CA GLU A 51 -16.67 5.25 10.10
C GLU A 51 -16.10 4.01 10.80
N ARG A 52 -16.92 2.97 10.96
CA ARG A 52 -16.52 1.70 11.58
C ARG A 52 -15.77 1.87 12.93
N GLY A 53 -16.27 2.78 13.79
CA GLY A 53 -15.70 3.02 15.10
C GLY A 53 -14.47 3.94 15.12
N VAL A 54 -14.10 4.53 13.99
CA VAL A 54 -13.02 5.51 13.87
C VAL A 54 -13.59 6.92 13.77
N GLU A 55 -13.24 7.79 14.72
CA GLU A 55 -13.58 9.22 14.70
C GLU A 55 -12.61 9.98 13.78
N PHE A 56 -13.13 10.78 12.86
CA PHE A 56 -12.34 11.69 12.01
C PHE A 56 -12.26 13.07 12.61
N ILE A 57 -11.08 13.45 13.11
CA ILE A 57 -10.80 14.79 13.61
C ILE A 57 -10.30 15.65 12.45
N LYS A 58 -11.23 16.41 11.86
CA LYS A 58 -11.00 17.22 10.68
C LYS A 58 -10.54 18.61 11.07
N VAL A 59 -9.24 18.91 10.93
CA VAL A 59 -8.71 20.24 11.22
C VAL A 59 -8.67 21.11 9.97
N LYS A 60 -9.05 22.38 10.11
CA LYS A 60 -9.02 23.34 9.01
C LYS A 60 -7.57 23.72 8.66
N ARG A 61 -7.31 23.96 7.38
CA ARG A 61 -6.07 24.58 6.93
C ARG A 61 -6.04 26.04 7.36
N LYS A 62 -4.99 26.44 8.09
CA LYS A 62 -4.77 27.85 8.43
C LYS A 62 -3.99 28.54 7.29
N PHE A 63 -4.16 29.81 7.10
CA PHE A 63 -3.47 30.63 6.07
C PHE A 63 -3.72 30.15 4.63
N ALA A 64 -4.96 29.78 4.29
CA ALA A 64 -5.32 29.30 2.96
C ALA A 64 -4.96 30.31 1.83
N PHE A 65 -4.93 31.62 2.14
CA PHE A 65 -4.55 32.66 1.21
C PHE A 65 -3.05 32.63 0.78
N LEU A 66 -2.19 31.93 1.55
CA LEU A 66 -0.78 31.74 1.21
C LEU A 66 -0.54 30.48 0.37
N SER A 67 -1.60 29.93 -0.23
CA SER A 67 -1.57 28.63 -0.96
C SER A 67 -0.60 28.59 -2.14
N ASN A 68 -0.24 29.73 -2.71
CA ASN A 68 0.67 29.83 -3.85
C ASN A 68 2.16 29.59 -3.49
N PHE A 69 2.49 29.52 -2.20
CA PHE A 69 3.84 29.26 -1.73
C PHE A 69 3.93 27.85 -1.11
N ALA A 70 4.56 26.92 -1.78
CA ALA A 70 4.64 25.50 -1.40
C ALA A 70 5.13 25.26 0.06
N TYR A 71 6.07 26.09 0.55
CA TYR A 71 6.55 26.01 1.92
C TYR A 71 5.49 26.41 2.96
N TRP A 72 4.82 27.54 2.76
CA TRP A 72 3.76 28.04 3.64
C TRP A 72 2.54 27.12 3.65
N THR A 73 2.25 26.45 2.51
CA THR A 73 1.20 25.46 2.39
C THR A 73 1.42 24.29 3.35
N LYS A 74 2.63 23.74 3.39
CA LYS A 74 2.98 22.64 4.30
C LYS A 74 2.91 23.05 5.77
N LEU A 75 3.40 24.25 6.11
CA LEU A 75 3.35 24.77 7.47
C LEU A 75 1.89 25.03 7.93
N ALA A 76 1.08 25.59 7.03
CA ALA A 76 -0.34 25.87 7.29
C ALA A 76 -1.17 24.61 7.58
N LYS A 77 -0.91 23.51 6.87
CA LYS A 77 -1.54 22.21 7.13
C LYS A 77 -1.18 21.69 8.53
N ARG A 78 0.10 21.76 8.89
CA ARG A 78 0.62 21.19 10.14
C ARG A 78 0.28 21.98 11.39
N TYR A 79 0.05 23.28 11.28
CA TYR A 79 -0.22 24.14 12.43
C TYR A 79 -1.35 23.62 13.32
N ASN A 80 -2.50 23.31 12.74
CA ASN A 80 -3.65 22.82 13.51
C ASN A 80 -3.48 21.37 13.99
N ILE A 81 -2.72 20.55 13.27
CA ILE A 81 -2.32 19.21 13.74
C ILE A 81 -1.45 19.35 15.00
N PHE A 82 -0.42 20.21 14.99
CA PHE A 82 0.40 20.48 16.16
C PHE A 82 -0.41 21.04 17.33
N LYS A 83 -1.31 21.99 17.05
CA LYS A 83 -2.19 22.56 18.07
C LYS A 83 -3.08 21.52 18.72
N TYR A 84 -3.65 20.60 17.93
CA TYR A 84 -4.43 19.47 18.46
C TYR A 84 -3.56 18.57 19.33
N LEU A 85 -2.40 18.17 18.83
CA LEU A 85 -1.49 17.28 19.54
C LEU A 85 -1.03 17.89 20.87
N ILE A 86 -0.66 19.17 20.88
CA ILE A 86 -0.26 19.90 22.12
C ILE A 86 -1.36 19.87 23.17
N ARG A 87 -2.63 19.99 22.77
CA ARG A 87 -3.76 20.02 23.71
C ARG A 87 -4.16 18.65 24.22
N ASN A 88 -3.96 17.60 23.42
CA ASN A 88 -4.54 16.28 23.68
C ASN A 88 -3.50 15.17 23.94
N ALA A 89 -2.19 15.45 23.83
CA ALA A 89 -1.14 14.43 23.90
C ALA A 89 -1.23 13.52 25.14
N LYS A 90 -1.61 14.06 26.30
CA LYS A 90 -1.73 13.32 27.58
C LYS A 90 -2.87 12.29 27.56
N ASN A 91 -3.86 12.48 26.69
CA ASN A 91 -5.03 11.59 26.56
C ASN A 91 -4.89 10.61 25.39
N ILE A 92 -3.71 10.55 24.76
CA ILE A 92 -3.42 9.63 23.67
C ILE A 92 -2.51 8.53 24.22
N ASP A 93 -2.97 7.28 24.24
CA ASP A 93 -2.17 6.15 24.68
C ASP A 93 -1.21 5.68 23.61
N VAL A 94 -1.69 5.63 22.36
CA VAL A 94 -0.92 5.18 21.19
C VAL A 94 -1.01 6.21 20.07
N LEU A 95 0.14 6.72 19.66
CA LEU A 95 0.28 7.60 18.49
C LEU A 95 0.81 6.80 17.31
N MET A 96 -0.03 6.57 16.30
CA MET A 96 0.39 5.98 15.03
C MET A 96 0.84 7.07 14.05
N LEU A 97 2.04 6.88 13.51
CA LEU A 97 2.62 7.72 12.45
C LEU A 97 2.85 6.86 11.19
N PHE A 98 2.63 7.48 10.04
CA PHE A 98 2.84 6.82 8.75
C PHE A 98 4.13 7.31 8.11
N HIS A 99 4.98 6.37 7.69
CA HIS A 99 6.35 6.55 7.21
C HIS A 99 7.36 7.05 8.27
N VAL A 100 8.58 6.56 8.16
CA VAL A 100 9.74 7.12 8.86
C VAL A 100 10.16 8.40 8.13
N SER A 101 9.60 9.53 8.53
CA SER A 101 9.73 10.81 7.83
C SER A 101 10.11 11.96 8.76
N ARG A 102 10.51 13.08 8.16
CA ARG A 102 10.75 14.34 8.89
C ARG A 102 9.50 14.84 9.62
N CYS A 103 8.31 14.64 9.03
CA CYS A 103 7.06 15.05 9.66
C CYS A 103 6.75 14.20 10.88
N SER A 104 6.90 12.88 10.74
CA SER A 104 6.75 11.92 11.83
C SER A 104 7.70 12.24 12.98
N TYR A 105 8.94 12.68 12.70
CA TYR A 105 9.86 13.15 13.75
C TYR A 105 9.28 14.31 14.58
N TRP A 106 8.69 15.34 13.94
CA TRP A 106 8.17 16.47 14.69
C TRP A 106 6.93 16.11 15.52
N TYR A 107 6.05 15.24 15.01
CA TYR A 107 4.89 14.75 15.76
C TYR A 107 5.34 13.90 16.95
N ALA A 108 6.27 12.99 16.74
CA ALA A 108 6.86 12.15 17.79
C ALA A 108 7.54 12.99 18.87
N TYR A 109 8.34 13.99 18.47
CA TYR A 109 9.07 14.87 19.39
C TYR A 109 8.12 15.65 20.32
N ILE A 110 7.07 16.26 19.76
CA ILE A 110 6.08 16.99 20.54
C ILE A 110 5.31 16.05 21.46
N TYR A 111 4.88 14.92 20.93
CA TYR A 111 4.13 13.94 21.69
C TYR A 111 4.94 13.41 22.88
N LYS A 112 6.16 12.94 22.68
CA LYS A 112 7.01 12.42 23.76
C LYS A 112 7.39 13.49 24.80
N LYS A 113 7.51 14.76 24.41
CA LYS A 113 7.71 15.86 25.38
C LYS A 113 6.51 16.07 26.30
N LEU A 114 5.30 15.88 25.80
CA LEU A 114 4.06 16.13 26.54
C LEU A 114 3.48 14.87 27.20
N ASN A 115 3.77 13.73 26.64
CA ASN A 115 3.40 12.41 27.16
C ASN A 115 4.60 11.43 27.05
N PRO A 116 5.56 11.49 27.99
CA PRO A 116 6.77 10.64 27.94
C PRO A 116 6.48 9.14 27.94
N ASN A 117 5.39 8.72 28.58
CA ASN A 117 4.96 7.32 28.71
C ASN A 117 4.05 6.86 27.55
N GLY A 118 3.61 7.76 26.68
CA GLY A 118 2.77 7.44 25.53
C GLY A 118 3.52 6.60 24.51
N PHE A 119 2.84 5.66 23.87
CA PHE A 119 3.42 4.72 22.90
C PHE A 119 3.44 5.33 21.50
N ILE A 120 4.58 5.27 20.79
CA ILE A 120 4.70 5.66 19.39
C ILE A 120 4.86 4.43 18.51
N TYR A 121 3.88 4.21 17.64
CA TYR A 121 3.91 3.22 16.59
C TYR A 121 4.15 3.88 15.23
N VAL A 122 5.13 3.40 14.47
CA VAL A 122 5.39 3.85 13.10
C VAL A 122 5.11 2.72 12.12
N LYS A 123 4.11 2.89 11.26
CA LYS A 123 3.92 2.03 10.08
C LYS A 123 4.85 2.54 8.98
N ALA A 124 5.89 1.75 8.69
CA ALA A 124 6.83 2.08 7.64
C ALA A 124 6.39 1.43 6.32
N ASP A 125 5.85 2.24 5.42
CA ASP A 125 5.73 1.89 3.99
C ASP A 125 7.14 2.05 3.39
N PHE A 126 7.89 0.95 3.33
CA PHE A 126 9.33 0.98 3.12
C PHE A 126 9.72 0.27 1.82
N ASN A 127 10.32 1.04 0.91
CA ASN A 127 10.90 0.50 -0.30
C ASN A 127 12.43 0.47 -0.20
N LEU A 128 13.01 -0.72 -0.17
CA LEU A 128 14.45 -0.93 0.01
C LEU A 128 15.29 -0.27 -1.09
N ALA A 129 14.84 -0.33 -2.35
CA ALA A 129 15.56 0.28 -3.47
C ALA A 129 15.60 1.81 -3.36
N VAL A 130 14.51 2.43 -2.89
CA VAL A 130 14.48 3.88 -2.63
C VAL A 130 15.42 4.24 -1.48
N TYR A 131 15.42 3.47 -0.40
CA TYR A 131 16.33 3.67 0.72
C TYR A 131 17.81 3.57 0.31
N GLN A 132 18.18 2.55 -0.44
CA GLN A 132 19.54 2.37 -0.95
C GLN A 132 19.96 3.54 -1.85
N LYS A 133 19.07 4.03 -2.71
CA LYS A 133 19.33 5.21 -3.55
C LYS A 133 19.56 6.48 -2.71
N GLU A 134 18.73 6.70 -1.69
CA GLU A 134 18.90 7.82 -0.75
C GLU A 134 20.21 7.71 0.03
N TRP A 135 20.53 6.52 0.54
CA TRP A 135 21.79 6.25 1.21
C TRP A 135 23.01 6.57 0.33
N ASN A 136 22.98 6.15 -0.92
CA ASN A 136 24.06 6.45 -1.88
C ASN A 136 24.24 7.95 -2.10
N ILE A 137 23.15 8.74 -2.13
CA ILE A 137 23.22 10.21 -2.24
C ILE A 137 23.82 10.83 -0.98
N VAL A 138 23.42 10.37 0.19
CA VAL A 138 23.89 10.91 1.48
C VAL A 138 25.38 10.57 1.72
N SER A 139 25.82 9.38 1.36
CA SER A 139 27.17 8.88 1.58
C SER A 139 28.19 9.33 0.52
N SER A 140 27.76 9.63 -0.71
CA SER A 140 28.65 10.03 -1.81
C SER A 140 29.18 11.47 -1.68
N LYS A 141 30.29 11.78 -2.37
CA LYS A 141 30.76 13.17 -2.56
C LYS A 141 29.98 13.81 -3.72
N PRO A 142 29.45 15.04 -3.58
CA PRO A 142 28.74 15.71 -4.65
C PRO A 142 29.73 16.13 -5.76
N LYS A 143 29.35 15.89 -7.02
CA LYS A 143 30.18 16.24 -8.21
C LYS A 143 29.77 17.56 -8.86
N SER A 144 28.63 18.15 -8.43
CA SER A 144 28.13 19.40 -8.96
C SER A 144 27.41 20.22 -7.89
N PHE A 145 27.19 21.52 -8.16
CA PHE A 145 26.43 22.43 -7.28
C PHE A 145 24.99 21.94 -7.06
N ARG A 146 24.35 21.39 -8.11
CA ARG A 146 23.02 20.79 -8.03
C ARG A 146 23.01 19.57 -7.11
N GLU A 147 24.00 18.70 -7.22
CA GLU A 147 24.16 17.52 -6.35
C GLU A 147 24.45 17.92 -4.91
N PHE A 148 25.22 19.00 -4.66
CA PHE A 148 25.46 19.52 -3.32
C PHE A 148 24.17 19.92 -2.60
N PHE A 149 23.27 20.68 -3.25
CA PHE A 149 21.99 21.04 -2.65
C PHE A 149 21.06 19.83 -2.48
N ARG A 150 21.05 18.92 -3.43
CA ARG A 150 20.31 17.66 -3.32
C ARG A 150 20.80 16.87 -2.12
N LYS A 151 22.10 16.64 -1.97
CA LYS A 151 22.69 15.95 -0.83
C LYS A 151 22.34 16.63 0.50
N ARG A 152 22.44 17.96 0.57
CA ARG A 152 22.11 18.71 1.78
C ARG A 152 20.64 18.50 2.19
N ARG A 153 19.72 18.49 1.23
CA ARG A 153 18.29 18.25 1.47
C ARG A 153 18.07 16.80 1.97
N GLU A 154 18.61 15.81 1.26
CA GLU A 154 18.46 14.40 1.62
C GLU A 154 19.13 14.09 2.97
N SER A 155 20.29 14.68 3.26
CA SER A 155 20.95 14.53 4.56
C SER A 155 20.11 15.13 5.71
N ALA A 156 19.42 16.24 5.49
CA ALA A 156 18.55 16.83 6.48
C ALA A 156 17.32 15.92 6.79
N GLU A 157 16.73 15.32 5.76
CA GLU A 157 15.65 14.33 5.93
C GLU A 157 16.17 13.07 6.65
N TYR A 158 17.28 12.52 6.20
CA TYR A 158 17.90 11.34 6.80
C TYR A 158 18.24 11.55 8.28
N ASN A 159 18.82 12.70 8.65
CA ASN A 159 19.12 13.03 10.06
C ASN A 159 17.87 13.14 10.93
N LYS A 160 16.73 13.62 10.39
CA LYS A 160 15.46 13.66 11.13
C LYS A 160 14.88 12.27 11.32
N ARG A 161 14.97 11.41 10.29
CA ARG A 161 14.60 9.99 10.40
C ARG A 161 15.42 9.27 11.49
N LYS A 162 16.74 9.48 11.49
CA LYS A 162 17.60 8.94 12.55
C LYS A 162 17.18 9.37 13.96
N LYS A 163 16.77 10.63 14.14
CA LYS A 163 16.31 11.15 15.42
C LYS A 163 14.91 10.64 15.81
N LEU A 164 14.10 10.20 14.86
CA LEU A 164 12.79 9.60 15.13
C LEU A 164 12.93 8.22 15.80
N ILE A 165 13.86 7.39 15.31
CA ILE A 165 13.99 5.99 15.72
C ILE A 165 14.12 5.79 17.24
N PRO A 166 14.98 6.52 17.97
CA PRO A 166 15.09 6.36 19.43
C PRO A 166 13.80 6.70 20.20
N MET A 167 12.94 7.58 19.64
CA MET A 167 11.67 7.96 20.26
C MET A 167 10.52 7.01 19.95
N THR A 168 10.72 6.10 18.98
CA THR A 168 9.70 5.15 18.53
C THR A 168 9.77 3.89 19.39
N ASP A 169 8.59 3.41 19.82
CA ASP A 169 8.46 2.20 20.61
C ASP A 169 8.30 0.95 19.72
N LEU A 170 7.63 1.11 18.56
CA LEU A 170 7.44 0.04 17.57
C LEU A 170 7.48 0.59 16.14
N ILE A 171 8.16 -0.13 15.24
CA ILE A 171 8.17 0.13 13.79
C ILE A 171 7.74 -1.15 13.09
N SER A 172 6.73 -1.09 12.22
CA SER A 172 6.38 -2.24 11.40
C SER A 172 6.79 -2.04 9.94
N TYR A 173 7.24 -3.12 9.33
CA TYR A 173 7.59 -3.22 7.91
C TYR A 173 6.61 -4.17 7.22
N GLU A 174 6.20 -3.81 6.02
CA GLU A 174 5.13 -4.52 5.29
C GLU A 174 5.63 -5.70 4.45
N SER A 175 6.90 -5.72 4.05
CA SER A 175 7.52 -6.87 3.38
C SER A 175 8.55 -7.56 4.28
N LEU A 176 8.67 -8.87 4.15
CA LEU A 176 9.65 -9.65 4.89
C LEU A 176 11.08 -9.20 4.55
N GLU A 177 11.33 -8.86 3.27
CA GLU A 177 12.62 -8.36 2.82
C GLU A 177 13.01 -7.06 3.55
N ALA A 178 12.08 -6.09 3.65
CA ALA A 178 12.33 -4.84 4.36
C ALA A 178 12.51 -5.07 5.87
N TYR A 179 11.71 -5.96 6.48
CA TYR A 179 11.84 -6.34 7.88
C TYR A 179 13.21 -6.96 8.16
N GLU A 180 13.60 -7.99 7.41
CA GLU A 180 14.90 -8.67 7.61
C GLU A 180 16.09 -7.71 7.46
N PHE A 181 16.00 -6.78 6.53
CA PHE A 181 17.03 -5.76 6.33
C PHE A 181 17.12 -4.74 7.48
N MET A 182 15.98 -4.40 8.09
CA MET A 182 15.86 -3.30 9.07
C MET A 182 15.69 -3.75 10.53
N LYS A 183 15.48 -5.04 10.79
CA LYS A 183 15.09 -5.53 12.12
C LYS A 183 16.10 -5.22 13.23
N ASP A 184 17.38 -5.19 12.91
CA ASP A 184 18.46 -4.98 13.89
C ASP A 184 18.98 -3.55 13.88
N SER A 185 18.93 -2.84 12.75
CA SER A 185 19.47 -1.50 12.62
C SER A 185 18.80 -0.69 11.53
N TYR A 186 18.40 0.54 11.85
CA TYR A 186 18.00 1.56 10.89
C TYR A 186 19.08 2.65 10.83
N ALA A 187 19.77 2.76 9.70
CA ALA A 187 20.78 3.82 9.50
C ALA A 187 21.87 3.89 10.60
N GLY A 188 22.28 2.73 11.13
CA GLY A 188 23.24 2.62 12.23
C GLY A 188 22.66 2.88 13.63
N ILE A 189 21.34 3.03 13.76
CA ILE A 189 20.65 3.10 15.04
C ILE A 189 20.07 1.73 15.37
N ASP A 190 20.33 1.23 16.56
CA ASP A 190 19.78 -0.05 17.05
C ASP A 190 18.26 -0.04 17.06
N THR A 191 17.66 -1.03 16.41
CA THR A 191 16.21 -1.25 16.32
C THR A 191 15.79 -2.60 16.88
N LYS A 192 16.69 -3.35 17.49
CA LYS A 192 16.40 -4.66 18.09
C LYS A 192 15.25 -4.57 19.09
N GLY A 193 14.31 -5.49 18.96
CA GLY A 193 13.12 -5.52 19.79
C GLY A 193 12.05 -4.47 19.49
N LYS A 194 12.34 -3.48 18.63
CA LYS A 194 11.41 -2.41 18.24
C LYS A 194 10.75 -2.62 16.87
N THR A 195 11.04 -3.70 16.19
CA THR A 195 10.53 -3.96 14.83
C THR A 195 9.53 -5.09 14.81
N LEU A 196 8.63 -5.04 13.84
CA LEU A 196 7.61 -6.05 13.59
C LEU A 196 7.43 -6.23 12.08
N TYR A 197 7.42 -7.49 11.61
CA TYR A 197 6.89 -7.80 10.29
C TYR A 197 5.36 -7.77 10.36
N LEU A 198 4.75 -6.79 9.70
CA LEU A 198 3.31 -6.57 9.62
C LEU A 198 2.92 -6.25 8.19
N PRO A 199 2.63 -7.27 7.37
CA PRO A 199 2.20 -7.07 5.98
C PRO A 199 0.88 -6.30 5.92
N ASN A 200 0.57 -5.75 4.74
CA ASN A 200 -0.76 -5.21 4.51
C ASN A 200 -1.73 -6.37 4.27
N GLY A 201 -2.94 -6.22 4.76
CA GLY A 201 -3.95 -7.26 4.72
C GLY A 201 -5.13 -6.93 3.82
N TYR A 202 -6.13 -7.80 3.87
CA TYR A 202 -7.46 -7.56 3.30
C TYR A 202 -8.52 -7.43 4.40
N ASP A 203 -9.60 -6.73 4.08
CA ASP A 203 -10.72 -6.51 4.99
C ASP A 203 -11.57 -7.79 5.12
N ASN A 204 -11.16 -8.66 6.03
CA ASN A 204 -11.84 -9.94 6.25
C ASN A 204 -13.25 -9.78 6.83
N GLU A 205 -13.57 -8.67 7.52
CA GLU A 205 -14.95 -8.42 7.97
C GLU A 205 -15.94 -8.18 6.82
N ILE A 206 -15.44 -7.80 5.66
CA ILE A 206 -16.25 -7.64 4.45
C ILE A 206 -16.11 -8.88 3.55
N ILE A 207 -14.88 -9.27 3.23
CA ILE A 207 -14.62 -10.31 2.22
C ILE A 207 -15.08 -11.70 2.69
N ASP A 208 -14.90 -12.06 3.97
CA ASP A 208 -15.30 -13.36 4.50
C ASP A 208 -16.85 -13.54 4.49
N LYS A 209 -17.63 -12.45 4.31
CA LYS A 209 -19.09 -12.50 4.12
C LYS A 209 -19.53 -12.72 2.68
N ILE A 210 -18.60 -12.65 1.74
CA ILE A 210 -18.88 -12.86 0.31
C ILE A 210 -18.71 -14.35 0.01
N LYS A 211 -19.73 -14.94 -0.65
CA LYS A 211 -19.58 -16.29 -1.19
C LYS A 211 -18.52 -16.29 -2.29
N VAL A 212 -17.33 -16.80 -1.98
CA VAL A 212 -16.26 -16.95 -2.95
C VAL A 212 -16.62 -18.08 -3.91
N LYS A 213 -16.55 -17.81 -5.22
CA LYS A 213 -16.77 -18.81 -6.27
C LYS A 213 -15.67 -19.87 -6.22
N THR A 214 -16.01 -21.12 -6.39
CA THR A 214 -15.03 -22.21 -6.53
C THR A 214 -14.18 -22.02 -7.79
N SER A 215 -13.08 -22.72 -7.89
CA SER A 215 -12.20 -22.66 -9.08
C SER A 215 -12.95 -22.96 -10.38
N GLU A 216 -13.93 -23.89 -10.33
CA GLU A 216 -14.76 -24.29 -11.47
C GLU A 216 -15.81 -23.24 -11.85
N GLU A 217 -16.37 -22.52 -10.85
CA GLU A 217 -17.35 -21.46 -11.07
C GLU A 217 -16.73 -20.17 -11.62
N LYS A 218 -15.41 -20.03 -11.51
CA LYS A 218 -14.68 -18.87 -12.02
C LYS A 218 -14.59 -18.87 -13.54
N GLU A 219 -14.60 -17.68 -14.11
CA GLU A 219 -14.50 -17.43 -15.53
C GLU A 219 -13.02 -17.38 -15.98
N ASN A 220 -12.72 -17.66 -17.22
CA ASN A 220 -11.40 -17.49 -17.81
C ASN A 220 -11.11 -16.00 -17.98
N ILE A 221 -10.83 -15.32 -16.86
CA ILE A 221 -10.56 -13.89 -16.79
C ILE A 221 -9.16 -13.69 -16.20
N ILE A 222 -8.39 -12.86 -16.90
CA ILE A 222 -7.17 -12.21 -16.40
C ILE A 222 -7.59 -10.82 -15.92
N LEU A 223 -7.32 -10.51 -14.66
CA LEU A 223 -7.69 -9.26 -14.01
C LEU A 223 -6.45 -8.44 -13.65
N THR A 224 -6.51 -7.15 -13.89
CA THR A 224 -5.57 -6.15 -13.36
C THR A 224 -6.37 -5.04 -12.68
N VAL A 225 -5.91 -4.60 -11.50
CA VAL A 225 -6.54 -3.50 -10.74
C VAL A 225 -5.48 -2.48 -10.33
N GLY A 226 -5.69 -1.21 -10.70
CA GLY A 226 -4.76 -0.15 -10.33
C GLY A 226 -4.94 1.14 -11.13
N ARG A 227 -4.00 2.08 -10.98
CA ARG A 227 -3.94 3.31 -11.80
C ARG A 227 -3.28 2.97 -13.14
N LEU A 228 -4.12 2.69 -14.13
CA LEU A 228 -3.70 2.20 -15.44
C LEU A 228 -2.91 3.26 -16.22
N GLY A 229 -1.85 2.83 -16.92
CA GLY A 229 -1.00 3.71 -17.74
C GLY A 229 -0.02 4.57 -16.93
N THR A 230 0.08 4.41 -15.62
CA THR A 230 1.16 5.03 -14.85
C THR A 230 2.46 4.24 -15.01
N GLU A 231 3.59 4.95 -15.02
CA GLU A 231 4.92 4.32 -15.12
C GLU A 231 5.12 3.18 -14.10
N ALA A 232 4.59 3.37 -12.87
CA ALA A 232 4.65 2.38 -11.81
C ALA A 232 3.92 1.08 -12.15
N LYS A 233 2.72 1.16 -12.77
CA LYS A 233 1.86 -0.01 -13.04
C LYS A 233 2.19 -0.72 -14.34
N ASN A 234 2.96 -0.07 -15.24
CA ASN A 234 3.49 -0.69 -16.45
C ASN A 234 2.42 -1.38 -17.30
N THR A 235 1.28 -0.70 -17.49
CA THR A 235 0.14 -1.24 -18.27
C THR A 235 0.51 -1.53 -19.70
N GLU A 236 1.46 -0.75 -20.26
CA GLU A 236 2.01 -0.93 -21.60
C GLU A 236 2.61 -2.34 -21.76
N LEU A 237 3.42 -2.79 -20.79
CA LEU A 237 4.01 -4.13 -20.83
C LEU A 237 2.93 -5.22 -20.90
N LEU A 238 1.85 -5.07 -20.13
CA LEU A 238 0.75 -6.03 -20.18
C LEU A 238 0.09 -6.04 -21.56
N LEU A 239 -0.23 -4.89 -22.14
CA LEU A 239 -0.83 -4.82 -23.47
C LEU A 239 0.11 -5.36 -24.56
N GLU A 240 1.40 -5.03 -24.51
CA GLU A 240 2.41 -5.55 -25.41
C GLU A 240 2.58 -7.09 -25.31
N THR A 241 2.34 -7.64 -24.12
CA THR A 241 2.31 -9.09 -23.90
C THR A 241 1.05 -9.71 -24.52
N LEU A 242 -0.11 -9.11 -24.27
CA LEU A 242 -1.41 -9.64 -24.71
C LEU A 242 -1.59 -9.68 -26.22
N LYS A 243 -0.91 -8.81 -26.97
CA LYS A 243 -0.97 -8.84 -28.46
C LYS A 243 -0.20 -10.01 -29.08
N GLU A 244 0.75 -10.59 -28.34
CA GLU A 244 1.61 -11.69 -28.82
C GLU A 244 1.09 -13.08 -28.48
N ILE A 245 0.04 -13.17 -27.63
CA ILE A 245 -0.52 -14.45 -27.18
C ILE A 245 -1.92 -14.67 -27.74
N ASP A 246 -2.27 -15.93 -28.02
CA ASP A 246 -3.65 -16.31 -28.35
C ASP A 246 -4.47 -16.45 -27.07
N LEU A 247 -5.35 -15.48 -26.80
CA LEU A 247 -6.21 -15.45 -25.63
C LEU A 247 -7.32 -16.54 -25.65
N LYS A 248 -7.55 -17.24 -26.76
CA LYS A 248 -8.61 -18.25 -26.88
C LYS A 248 -9.96 -17.73 -26.33
N ASP A 249 -10.52 -18.38 -25.31
CA ASP A 249 -11.77 -18.02 -24.63
C ASP A 249 -11.55 -17.09 -23.43
N TRP A 250 -10.31 -16.64 -23.17
CA TRP A 250 -9.99 -15.73 -22.06
C TRP A 250 -10.35 -14.29 -22.40
N LYS A 251 -10.78 -13.55 -21.36
CA LYS A 251 -10.95 -12.11 -21.36
C LYS A 251 -10.03 -11.43 -20.38
N VAL A 252 -9.67 -10.21 -20.66
CA VAL A 252 -8.80 -9.39 -19.78
C VAL A 252 -9.57 -8.18 -19.31
N TYR A 253 -9.69 -8.00 -18.01
CA TYR A 253 -10.29 -6.82 -17.41
C TYR A 253 -9.22 -5.95 -16.74
N LEU A 254 -9.14 -4.68 -17.19
CA LEU A 254 -8.29 -3.67 -16.60
C LEU A 254 -9.18 -2.67 -15.85
N VAL A 255 -9.13 -2.76 -14.52
CA VAL A 255 -9.99 -2.00 -13.60
C VAL A 255 -9.20 -0.88 -12.96
N GLY A 256 -9.66 0.35 -13.11
CA GLY A 256 -9.07 1.52 -12.45
C GLY A 256 -9.07 2.78 -13.29
N SER A 257 -8.62 3.87 -12.66
CA SER A 257 -8.45 5.15 -13.36
C SER A 257 -7.36 5.05 -14.42
N ILE A 258 -7.59 5.69 -15.55
CA ILE A 258 -6.66 5.72 -16.68
C ILE A 258 -5.88 7.05 -16.63
N ASP A 259 -4.55 6.97 -16.63
CA ASP A 259 -3.71 8.16 -16.70
C ASP A 259 -3.92 8.87 -18.03
N LYS A 260 -3.99 10.21 -18.00
CA LYS A 260 -4.24 11.02 -19.21
C LYS A 260 -3.19 10.81 -20.30
N SER A 261 -1.93 10.62 -19.91
CA SER A 261 -0.82 10.37 -20.83
C SER A 261 -0.94 9.04 -21.57
N PHE A 262 -1.69 8.08 -21.00
CA PHE A 262 -1.88 6.74 -21.57
C PHE A 262 -3.04 6.64 -22.56
N ILE A 263 -3.93 7.64 -22.63
CA ILE A 263 -5.14 7.56 -23.47
C ILE A 263 -4.78 7.36 -24.95
N SER A 264 -3.86 8.18 -25.49
CA SER A 264 -3.44 8.07 -26.89
C SER A 264 -2.76 6.73 -27.20
N TYR A 265 -1.96 6.20 -26.26
CA TYR A 265 -1.35 4.89 -26.41
C TYR A 265 -2.44 3.80 -26.51
N LYS A 266 -3.42 3.80 -25.60
CA LYS A 266 -4.54 2.84 -25.62
C LYS A 266 -5.33 2.88 -26.92
N GLU A 267 -5.64 4.07 -27.43
CA GLU A 267 -6.38 4.24 -28.68
C GLU A 267 -5.60 3.69 -29.89
N ASN A 268 -4.31 3.98 -29.98
CA ASN A 268 -3.43 3.46 -31.03
C ASN A 268 -3.28 1.93 -30.92
N PHE A 269 -3.12 1.39 -29.72
CA PHE A 269 -3.04 -0.05 -29.50
C PHE A 269 -4.25 -0.80 -30.09
N PHE A 270 -5.47 -0.32 -29.86
CA PHE A 270 -6.68 -0.96 -30.41
C PHE A 270 -6.87 -0.73 -31.91
N LYS A 271 -6.39 0.38 -32.47
CA LYS A 271 -6.36 0.58 -33.93
C LYS A 271 -5.47 -0.44 -34.63
N GLU A 272 -4.31 -0.72 -34.03
CA GLU A 272 -3.33 -1.69 -34.55
C GLU A 272 -3.74 -3.15 -34.28
N ASN A 273 -4.54 -3.39 -33.24
CA ASN A 273 -4.94 -4.72 -32.78
C ASN A 273 -6.47 -4.85 -32.64
N PRO A 274 -7.26 -4.70 -33.74
CA PRO A 274 -8.73 -4.67 -33.67
C PRO A 274 -9.35 -5.97 -33.16
N SER A 275 -8.70 -7.12 -33.32
CA SER A 275 -9.15 -8.42 -32.81
C SER A 275 -9.17 -8.51 -31.27
N LEU A 276 -8.48 -7.61 -30.58
CA LEU A 276 -8.41 -7.59 -29.13
C LEU A 276 -9.47 -6.70 -28.46
N ILE A 277 -10.26 -5.94 -29.23
CA ILE A 277 -11.27 -5.00 -28.71
C ILE A 277 -12.29 -5.71 -27.81
N ASP A 278 -12.78 -6.88 -28.22
CA ASP A 278 -13.77 -7.66 -27.46
C ASP A 278 -13.14 -8.54 -26.37
N LYS A 279 -11.82 -8.65 -26.33
CA LYS A 279 -11.05 -9.46 -25.38
C LYS A 279 -10.52 -8.63 -24.21
N ILE A 280 -10.12 -7.38 -24.44
CA ILE A 280 -9.46 -6.51 -23.45
C ILE A 280 -10.40 -5.37 -23.08
N ILE A 281 -10.93 -5.40 -21.87
CA ILE A 281 -11.96 -4.49 -21.38
C ILE A 281 -11.39 -3.54 -20.32
N PHE A 282 -11.41 -2.24 -20.60
CA PHE A 282 -11.12 -1.19 -19.63
C PHE A 282 -12.42 -0.76 -18.97
N THR A 283 -12.58 -1.01 -17.68
CA THR A 283 -13.82 -0.70 -16.95
C THR A 283 -13.89 0.76 -16.47
N GLY A 284 -12.75 1.45 -16.41
CA GLY A 284 -12.63 2.68 -15.64
C GLY A 284 -12.52 2.44 -14.13
N GLU A 285 -12.57 3.52 -13.35
CA GLU A 285 -12.47 3.48 -11.89
C GLU A 285 -13.76 2.95 -11.27
N ILE A 286 -13.64 1.92 -10.44
CA ILE A 286 -14.73 1.37 -9.62
C ILE A 286 -14.47 1.79 -8.17
N LYS A 287 -15.30 2.72 -7.66
CA LYS A 287 -15.19 3.25 -6.29
C LYS A 287 -15.84 2.36 -5.25
N ASP A 288 -16.93 1.70 -5.62
CA ASP A 288 -17.59 0.74 -4.73
C ASP A 288 -16.76 -0.54 -4.64
N ARG A 289 -16.25 -0.82 -3.45
CA ARG A 289 -15.44 -2.01 -3.19
C ARG A 289 -16.21 -3.31 -3.39
N LYS A 290 -17.52 -3.33 -3.11
CA LYS A 290 -18.35 -4.52 -3.35
C LYS A 290 -18.46 -4.85 -4.83
N GLU A 291 -18.55 -3.82 -5.68
CA GLU A 291 -18.53 -3.99 -7.14
C GLU A 291 -17.15 -4.46 -7.60
N LEU A 292 -16.07 -3.89 -7.06
CA LEU A 292 -14.69 -4.33 -7.36
C LEU A 292 -14.49 -5.80 -6.98
N TYR A 293 -14.99 -6.23 -5.83
CA TYR A 293 -14.87 -7.63 -5.37
C TYR A 293 -15.57 -8.63 -6.29
N LYS A 294 -16.59 -8.23 -7.05
CA LYS A 294 -17.20 -9.09 -8.07
C LYS A 294 -16.20 -9.46 -9.19
N TYR A 295 -15.31 -8.54 -9.57
CA TYR A 295 -14.27 -8.81 -10.57
C TYR A 295 -13.24 -9.81 -10.04
N TYR A 296 -12.74 -9.62 -8.82
CA TYR A 296 -11.86 -10.61 -8.20
C TYR A 296 -12.52 -11.97 -8.06
N ASN A 297 -13.79 -12.02 -7.67
CA ASN A 297 -14.53 -13.26 -7.47
C ASN A 297 -14.78 -14.02 -8.78
N ARG A 298 -14.88 -13.33 -9.92
CA ARG A 298 -15.05 -13.92 -11.24
C ARG A 298 -13.74 -14.39 -11.85
N ALA A 299 -12.64 -13.69 -11.62
CA ALA A 299 -11.37 -13.92 -12.29
C ALA A 299 -10.64 -15.16 -11.73
N LYS A 300 -9.94 -15.89 -12.59
CA LYS A 300 -9.01 -16.97 -12.22
C LYS A 300 -7.61 -16.46 -11.96
N VAL A 301 -7.19 -15.44 -12.70
CA VAL A 301 -5.82 -14.94 -12.70
C VAL A 301 -5.81 -13.44 -12.44
N PHE A 302 -4.87 -13.01 -11.62
CA PHE A 302 -4.58 -11.60 -11.38
C PHE A 302 -3.15 -11.28 -11.84
N VAL A 303 -2.98 -10.25 -12.65
CA VAL A 303 -1.68 -9.84 -13.18
C VAL A 303 -1.34 -8.42 -12.75
N LEU A 304 -0.15 -8.23 -12.19
CA LEU A 304 0.35 -6.90 -11.81
C LEU A 304 1.84 -6.76 -12.19
N PRO A 305 2.17 -6.35 -13.42
CA PRO A 305 3.54 -6.28 -13.91
C PRO A 305 4.21 -4.94 -13.55
N SER A 306 3.97 -4.46 -12.33
CA SER A 306 4.44 -3.16 -11.86
C SER A 306 5.98 -3.07 -11.86
N ARG A 307 6.52 -1.91 -12.22
CA ARG A 307 7.95 -1.60 -12.04
C ARG A 307 8.31 -1.40 -10.59
N TRP A 308 7.37 -0.85 -9.80
CA TRP A 308 7.54 -0.72 -8.34
C TRP A 308 6.22 -0.78 -7.61
N GLU A 309 6.26 -1.49 -6.50
CA GLU A 309 5.23 -1.58 -5.46
C GLU A 309 5.95 -1.56 -4.11
N SER A 310 5.36 -0.93 -3.13
CA SER A 310 5.78 -1.15 -1.75
C SER A 310 5.24 -2.49 -1.23
N PHE A 311 3.95 -2.74 -1.45
CA PHE A 311 3.33 -4.02 -1.10
C PHE A 311 2.38 -4.55 -2.19
N GLY A 312 1.40 -3.75 -2.63
CA GLY A 312 0.40 -4.15 -3.61
C GLY A 312 -0.83 -4.83 -3.00
N ILE A 313 -1.58 -4.09 -2.18
CA ILE A 313 -2.78 -4.57 -1.47
C ILE A 313 -3.77 -5.28 -2.41
N VAL A 314 -3.91 -4.80 -3.65
CA VAL A 314 -4.79 -5.40 -4.67
C VAL A 314 -4.47 -6.86 -4.99
N MET A 315 -3.21 -7.29 -4.80
CA MET A 315 -2.81 -8.69 -4.96
C MET A 315 -3.33 -9.54 -3.80
N VAL A 316 -3.28 -9.03 -2.57
CA VAL A 316 -3.84 -9.74 -1.40
C VAL A 316 -5.36 -9.84 -1.51
N GLU A 317 -6.02 -8.79 -1.99
CA GLU A 317 -7.46 -8.84 -2.29
C GLU A 317 -7.77 -9.91 -3.34
N ALA A 318 -6.99 -9.98 -4.42
CA ALA A 318 -7.14 -11.02 -5.44
C ALA A 318 -6.96 -12.43 -4.85
N MET A 319 -5.95 -12.62 -3.98
CA MET A 319 -5.72 -13.89 -3.30
C MET A 319 -6.88 -14.28 -2.37
N ALA A 320 -7.53 -13.32 -1.70
CA ALA A 320 -8.69 -13.58 -0.84
C ALA A 320 -9.88 -14.17 -1.62
N PHE A 321 -9.89 -13.99 -2.93
CA PHE A 321 -10.81 -14.65 -3.85
C PHE A 321 -10.20 -15.85 -4.57
N GLY A 322 -9.01 -16.33 -4.19
CA GLY A 322 -8.36 -17.50 -4.78
C GLY A 322 -7.78 -17.28 -6.19
N ASN A 323 -7.49 -16.01 -6.59
CA ASN A 323 -6.86 -15.76 -7.87
C ASN A 323 -5.39 -16.22 -7.87
N TYR A 324 -4.95 -16.82 -8.98
CA TYR A 324 -3.54 -17.04 -9.24
C TYR A 324 -2.85 -15.73 -9.57
N VAL A 325 -1.89 -15.31 -8.75
CA VAL A 325 -1.23 -14.01 -8.89
C VAL A 325 0.05 -14.13 -9.72
N ILE A 326 0.15 -13.32 -10.78
CA ILE A 326 1.38 -13.11 -11.56
C ILE A 326 1.83 -11.67 -11.30
N THR A 327 3.03 -11.47 -10.77
CA THR A 327 3.56 -10.15 -10.43
C THR A 327 5.03 -10.02 -10.75
N SER A 328 5.48 -8.79 -10.97
CA SER A 328 6.91 -8.49 -11.10
C SER A 328 7.64 -8.67 -9.77
N ASN A 329 8.96 -8.86 -9.82
CA ASN A 329 9.83 -8.99 -8.65
C ASN A 329 9.96 -7.65 -7.90
N THR A 330 8.87 -7.22 -7.25
CA THR A 330 8.79 -6.06 -6.37
C THR A 330 8.94 -6.48 -4.90
N CYS A 331 9.07 -5.52 -3.97
CA CYS A 331 9.44 -5.80 -2.57
C CYS A 331 8.62 -6.93 -1.89
N ALA A 332 7.31 -6.97 -2.09
CA ALA A 332 6.43 -7.96 -1.45
C ALA A 332 6.09 -9.17 -2.35
N ALA A 333 6.68 -9.30 -3.54
CA ALA A 333 6.35 -10.35 -4.48
C ALA A 333 6.52 -11.76 -3.89
N LYS A 334 7.59 -11.97 -3.11
CA LYS A 334 7.86 -13.26 -2.44
C LYS A 334 6.84 -13.54 -1.35
N ASP A 335 6.47 -12.53 -0.56
CA ASP A 335 5.47 -12.66 0.50
C ASP A 335 4.10 -13.03 -0.08
N ILE A 336 3.70 -12.35 -1.16
CA ILE A 336 2.41 -12.55 -1.82
C ILE A 336 2.31 -13.90 -2.52
N THR A 337 3.37 -14.32 -3.21
CA THR A 337 3.34 -15.56 -3.98
C THR A 337 3.81 -16.79 -3.20
N ASN A 338 4.10 -16.65 -1.91
CA ASN A 338 4.76 -17.68 -1.11
C ASN A 338 6.00 -18.23 -1.84
N ASN A 339 6.93 -17.35 -2.18
CA ASN A 339 8.12 -17.70 -2.96
C ASN A 339 7.81 -18.42 -4.30
N SER A 340 6.75 -18.01 -5.00
CA SER A 340 6.25 -18.60 -6.26
C SER A 340 5.56 -19.97 -6.11
N GLU A 341 5.20 -20.38 -4.92
CA GLU A 341 4.43 -21.63 -4.70
C GLU A 341 2.97 -21.49 -5.16
N ILE A 342 2.33 -20.36 -4.85
CA ILE A 342 0.91 -20.08 -5.13
C ILE A 342 0.66 -19.04 -6.22
N GLY A 343 1.73 -18.47 -6.77
CA GLY A 343 1.71 -17.45 -7.81
C GLY A 343 2.97 -17.52 -8.66
N LYS A 344 3.21 -16.50 -9.47
CA LYS A 344 4.43 -16.37 -10.27
C LYS A 344 5.07 -15.01 -10.11
N ILE A 345 6.36 -15.00 -9.86
CA ILE A 345 7.19 -13.81 -9.94
C ILE A 345 7.88 -13.79 -11.30
N VAL A 346 7.74 -12.68 -12.04
CA VAL A 346 8.45 -12.41 -13.29
C VAL A 346 9.44 -11.27 -13.09
N LYS A 347 10.47 -11.19 -13.92
CA LYS A 347 11.40 -10.04 -13.87
C LYS A 347 10.69 -8.74 -14.25
N ILE A 348 11.08 -7.66 -13.61
CA ILE A 348 10.61 -6.31 -13.96
C ILE A 348 10.94 -6.05 -15.44
N ASP A 349 9.98 -5.52 -16.18
CA ASP A 349 10.04 -5.21 -17.62
C ASP A 349 10.31 -6.43 -18.54
N SER A 350 10.21 -7.68 -18.05
CA SER A 350 10.36 -8.86 -18.90
C SER A 350 9.03 -9.28 -19.52
N LYS A 351 8.86 -8.90 -20.79
CA LYS A 351 7.73 -9.33 -21.63
C LYS A 351 7.77 -10.86 -21.87
N GLU A 352 8.93 -11.41 -22.10
CA GLU A 352 9.13 -12.82 -22.41
C GLU A 352 8.71 -13.75 -21.26
N GLU A 353 9.06 -13.38 -20.01
CA GLU A 353 8.64 -14.15 -18.84
C GLU A 353 7.12 -14.04 -18.61
N LEU A 354 6.54 -12.87 -18.88
CA LEU A 354 5.10 -12.67 -18.75
C LEU A 354 4.31 -13.41 -19.83
N ILE A 355 4.76 -13.39 -21.10
CA ILE A 355 4.21 -14.20 -22.20
C ILE A 355 4.21 -15.66 -21.79
N LYS A 356 5.39 -16.20 -21.47
CA LYS A 356 5.55 -17.61 -21.10
C LYS A 356 4.60 -18.05 -20.00
N GLU A 357 4.43 -17.25 -18.96
CA GLU A 357 3.57 -17.63 -17.85
C GLU A 357 2.08 -17.53 -18.22
N LEU A 358 1.66 -16.52 -19.00
CA LEU A 358 0.29 -16.41 -19.46
C LEU A 358 -0.08 -17.54 -20.45
N GLU A 359 0.83 -17.92 -21.35
CA GLU A 359 0.63 -19.07 -22.25
C GLU A 359 0.44 -20.37 -21.46
N ARG A 360 1.24 -20.61 -20.40
CA ARG A 360 1.11 -21.77 -19.53
C ARG A 360 -0.23 -21.80 -18.78
N VAL A 361 -0.76 -20.64 -18.40
CA VAL A 361 -2.10 -20.51 -17.83
C VAL A 361 -3.17 -20.85 -18.89
N ILE A 362 -3.08 -20.24 -20.07
CA ILE A 362 -4.09 -20.38 -21.14
C ILE A 362 -4.08 -21.79 -21.72
N SER A 363 -2.92 -22.42 -21.85
CA SER A 363 -2.77 -23.82 -22.29
C SER A 363 -3.16 -24.85 -21.23
N ARG A 364 -3.49 -24.41 -19.99
CA ARG A 364 -3.83 -25.26 -18.85
C ARG A 364 -2.68 -26.14 -18.35
N GLU A 365 -1.43 -25.77 -18.62
CA GLU A 365 -0.27 -26.42 -18.03
C GLU A 365 -0.19 -26.19 -16.51
N ILE A 366 -0.74 -25.05 -16.05
CA ILE A 366 -0.83 -24.72 -14.62
C ILE A 366 -2.16 -25.26 -14.08
N ASN A 367 -2.07 -26.09 -13.05
CA ASN A 367 -3.25 -26.55 -12.32
C ASN A 367 -3.81 -25.42 -11.45
N LEU A 368 -4.64 -24.56 -12.04
CA LEU A 368 -5.24 -23.43 -11.36
C LEU A 368 -6.15 -23.85 -10.19
N LYS A 369 -6.73 -25.04 -10.19
CA LYS A 369 -7.53 -25.57 -9.08
C LYS A 369 -6.66 -25.81 -7.85
N GLU A 370 -5.54 -26.47 -8.01
CA GLU A 370 -4.58 -26.70 -6.92
C GLU A 370 -4.03 -25.35 -6.38
N LYS A 371 -3.71 -24.43 -7.29
CA LYS A 371 -3.24 -23.08 -6.90
C LYS A 371 -4.30 -22.29 -6.14
N TYR A 372 -5.56 -22.38 -6.54
CA TYR A 372 -6.71 -21.78 -5.88
C TYR A 372 -6.81 -22.23 -4.41
N GLU A 373 -6.80 -23.53 -4.16
CA GLU A 373 -6.91 -24.09 -2.80
C GLU A 373 -5.74 -23.67 -1.91
N LYS A 374 -4.51 -23.77 -2.42
CA LYS A 374 -3.32 -23.30 -1.71
C LYS A 374 -3.35 -21.80 -1.42
N THR A 375 -3.83 -20.99 -2.37
CA THR A 375 -3.96 -19.54 -2.22
C THR A 375 -4.94 -19.18 -1.11
N LEU A 376 -6.13 -19.79 -1.07
CA LEU A 376 -7.12 -19.52 -0.02
C LEU A 376 -6.62 -19.91 1.37
N ASN A 377 -5.85 -20.99 1.50
CA ASN A 377 -5.24 -21.38 2.77
C ASN A 377 -4.18 -20.34 3.19
N TYR A 378 -3.30 -19.96 2.28
CA TYR A 378 -2.19 -19.05 2.57
C TYR A 378 -2.64 -17.62 2.88
N VAL A 379 -3.64 -17.11 2.15
CA VAL A 379 -4.10 -15.71 2.31
C VAL A 379 -4.68 -15.42 3.70
N SER A 380 -5.06 -16.43 4.46
CA SER A 380 -5.52 -16.27 5.85
C SER A 380 -4.50 -15.54 6.74
N ASN A 381 -3.19 -15.63 6.41
CA ASN A 381 -2.11 -14.89 7.08
C ASN A 381 -2.21 -13.37 6.89
N PHE A 382 -2.97 -12.91 5.89
CA PHE A 382 -3.15 -11.49 5.57
C PHE A 382 -4.52 -10.95 6.01
N LYS A 383 -5.27 -11.65 6.87
CA LYS A 383 -6.48 -11.09 7.49
C LYS A 383 -6.11 -9.94 8.42
N TYR A 384 -6.72 -8.78 8.24
CA TYR A 384 -6.47 -7.66 9.15
C TYR A 384 -6.77 -8.01 10.60
N SER A 385 -7.78 -8.84 10.88
CA SER A 385 -8.03 -9.32 12.24
C SER A 385 -6.78 -9.95 12.89
N ASN A 386 -6.14 -10.87 12.19
CA ASN A 386 -4.94 -11.58 12.70
C ASN A 386 -3.72 -10.65 12.80
N LEU A 387 -3.57 -9.76 11.82
CA LEU A 387 -2.46 -8.79 11.81
C LEU A 387 -2.57 -7.80 12.97
N ILE A 388 -3.79 -7.35 13.29
CA ILE A 388 -4.01 -6.41 14.41
C ILE A 388 -3.87 -7.10 15.77
N GLU A 389 -4.21 -8.37 15.90
CA GLU A 389 -3.89 -9.13 17.13
C GLU A 389 -2.38 -9.17 17.39
N LYS A 390 -1.56 -9.49 16.36
CA LYS A 390 -0.09 -9.42 16.43
C LYS A 390 0.43 -8.04 16.81
N LEU A 391 -0.17 -6.99 16.24
CA LEU A 391 0.17 -5.61 16.57
C LEU A 391 -0.21 -5.30 18.02
N GLY A 392 -1.39 -5.72 18.46
CA GLY A 392 -1.90 -5.54 19.83
C GLY A 392 -1.01 -6.16 20.89
N GLU A 393 -0.42 -7.33 20.65
CA GLU A 393 0.55 -7.99 21.54
C GLU A 393 1.81 -7.14 21.76
N ARG A 394 2.17 -6.29 20.80
CA ARG A 394 3.36 -5.43 20.86
C ARG A 394 3.08 -4.04 21.45
N ILE A 395 1.81 -3.63 21.51
CA ILE A 395 1.39 -2.31 22.02
C ILE A 395 0.90 -2.37 23.48
N ARG A 396 0.77 -3.55 24.04
CA ARG A 396 0.27 -3.78 25.41
C ARG A 396 1.19 -3.28 26.50
#